data_c1967e2f3a0f88c36389423e170c9d7d
#
_entry.id   c1967e2f3a0f88c36389423e170c9d7d
#
_cell.length_a   1.000
_cell.length_b   1.000
_cell.length_c   1.000
_cell.angle_alpha   90.00
_cell.angle_beta   90.00
_cell.angle_gamma   90.00
#
_symmetry.space_group_name_H-M   'P 1'
#
loop_
_entity.id
_entity.type
_entity.pdbx_description
1 polymer ?
#
loop_
_entity_poly.entity_id
_entity_poly.type
_entity_poly.pdbx_seq_one_letter_code
_entity_poly.pdbx_strand_id
1 'polypeptide(L)'
;MHREMVERAEEAVELGDQLLASYKKNNSLTRDDQKRLERLEKLARRIRGGAGGSDDDEELSDPPGQVEGAVSRLAKLAGDLKESVSKTSRLVISANVIERSNEMIELIRHIRSFKQP
;
A
#
# COMPACT_ATOMS: atom_id res chain seq x y z
N MET A 1 8.99 6.25 17.31
CA MET A 1 9.18 5.87 15.92
C MET A 1 8.44 4.62 15.54
N HIS A 2 8.54 3.54 16.34
CA HIS A 2 7.73 2.35 16.07
C HIS A 2 6.23 2.65 16.13
N ARG A 3 5.81 3.45 17.11
CA ARG A 3 4.40 3.87 17.26
C ARG A 3 3.91 4.62 16.03
N GLU A 4 4.73 5.51 15.47
CA GLU A 4 4.39 6.26 14.27
C GLU A 4 4.23 5.33 13.06
N MET A 5 5.10 4.32 12.96
CA MET A 5 5.00 3.34 11.88
C MET A 5 3.69 2.54 11.98
N VAL A 6 3.30 2.14 13.19
CA VAL A 6 2.04 1.44 13.41
C VAL A 6 0.85 2.33 13.02
N GLU A 7 0.86 3.59 13.44
CA GLU A 7 -0.21 4.53 13.10
C GLU A 7 -0.32 4.73 11.58
N ARG A 8 0.81 4.85 10.89
CA ARG A 8 0.82 4.97 9.44
C ARG A 8 0.28 3.71 8.77
N ALA A 9 0.63 2.55 9.29
CA ALA A 9 0.14 1.29 8.76
C ALA A 9 -1.37 1.12 8.99
N GLU A 10 -1.87 1.56 10.15
CA GLU A 10 -3.30 1.57 10.44
C GLU A 10 -4.06 2.49 9.47
N GLU A 11 -3.51 3.67 9.19
CA GLU A 11 -4.09 4.58 8.21
C GLU A 11 -4.11 3.93 6.82
N ALA A 12 -3.05 3.23 6.47
CA ALA A 12 -2.97 2.53 5.17
C ALA A 12 -4.07 1.47 5.04
N VAL A 13 -4.36 0.73 6.12
CA VAL A 13 -5.44 -0.25 6.13
C VAL A 13 -6.79 0.43 5.89
N GLU A 14 -7.05 1.53 6.59
CA GLU A 14 -8.31 2.27 6.41
C GLU A 14 -8.48 2.76 4.98
N LEU A 15 -7.42 3.32 4.41
CA LEU A 15 -7.46 3.83 3.03
C LEU A 15 -7.65 2.69 2.02
N GLY A 16 -6.99 1.57 2.23
CA GLY A 16 -7.16 0.39 1.37
C GLY A 16 -8.58 -0.13 1.40
N ASP A 17 -9.17 -0.22 2.59
CA ASP A 17 -10.54 -0.69 2.75
C ASP A 17 -11.55 0.28 2.13
N GLN A 18 -11.34 1.58 2.31
CA GLN A 18 -12.18 2.61 1.71
C GLN A 18 -12.11 2.57 0.18
N LEU A 19 -10.90 2.39 -0.34
CA LEU A 19 -10.67 2.28 -1.78
C LEU A 19 -11.41 1.08 -2.37
N LEU A 20 -11.30 -0.07 -1.71
CA LEU A 20 -11.97 -1.29 -2.16
C LEU A 20 -13.50 -1.13 -2.11
N ALA A 21 -14.03 -0.59 -1.02
CA ALA A 21 -15.46 -0.37 -0.86
C ALA A 21 -15.99 0.60 -1.93
N SER A 22 -15.24 1.68 -2.18
CA SER A 22 -15.60 2.66 -3.20
C SER A 22 -15.61 2.04 -4.59
N TYR A 23 -14.60 1.23 -4.91
CA TYR A 23 -14.53 0.57 -6.21
C TYR A 23 -15.70 -0.40 -6.40
N LYS A 24 -16.03 -1.19 -5.38
CA LYS A 24 -17.17 -2.13 -5.44
C LYS A 24 -18.50 -1.41 -5.66
N LYS A 25 -18.65 -0.22 -5.06
CA LYS A 25 -19.86 0.58 -5.18
C LYS A 25 -19.97 1.25 -6.56
N ASN A 26 -18.87 1.82 -7.04
CA ASN A 26 -18.87 2.66 -8.24
C ASN A 26 -18.40 1.95 -9.50
N ASN A 27 -17.79 0.79 -9.35
CA ASN A 27 -17.16 0.01 -10.42
C ASN A 27 -16.13 0.83 -11.22
N SER A 28 -15.54 1.80 -10.57
CA SER A 28 -14.50 2.68 -11.13
C SER A 28 -13.79 3.40 -10.00
N LEU A 29 -12.61 3.98 -10.30
CA LEU A 29 -11.87 4.79 -9.35
C LEU A 29 -12.36 6.23 -9.45
N THR A 30 -12.84 6.76 -8.33
CA THR A 30 -13.32 8.13 -8.24
C THR A 30 -12.14 9.10 -8.03
N ARG A 31 -12.42 10.40 -8.08
CA ARG A 31 -11.43 11.43 -7.76
C ARG A 31 -10.90 11.26 -6.33
N ASP A 32 -11.79 10.96 -5.39
CA ASP A 32 -11.38 10.70 -4.01
C ASP A 32 -10.51 9.46 -3.91
N ASP A 33 -10.77 8.45 -4.73
CA ASP A 33 -9.93 7.25 -4.78
C ASP A 33 -8.52 7.57 -5.27
N GLN A 34 -8.36 8.48 -6.23
CA GLN A 34 -7.04 8.91 -6.67
C GLN A 34 -6.26 9.59 -5.53
N LYS A 35 -6.94 10.38 -4.70
CA LYS A 35 -6.34 11.00 -3.52
C LYS A 35 -5.94 9.95 -2.49
N ARG A 36 -6.77 8.93 -2.31
CA ARG A 36 -6.45 7.81 -1.41
C ARG A 36 -5.20 7.06 -1.87
N LEU A 37 -5.07 6.85 -3.18
CA LEU A 37 -3.88 6.19 -3.74
C LEU A 37 -2.63 7.03 -3.51
N GLU A 38 -2.70 8.34 -3.69
CA GLU A 38 -1.58 9.24 -3.43
C GLU A 38 -1.15 9.18 -1.96
N ARG A 39 -2.11 9.20 -1.06
CA ARG A 39 -1.83 9.13 0.38
C ARG A 39 -1.23 7.77 0.75
N LEU A 40 -1.77 6.67 0.19
CA LEU A 40 -1.23 5.32 0.40
C LEU A 40 0.22 5.24 -0.04
N GLU A 41 0.56 5.82 -1.19
CA GLU A 41 1.94 5.82 -1.67
C GLU A 41 2.86 6.55 -0.69
N LYS A 42 2.45 7.72 -0.20
CA LYS A 42 3.24 8.47 0.79
C LYS A 42 3.45 7.68 2.07
N LEU A 43 2.40 7.03 2.56
CA LEU A 43 2.50 6.21 3.76
C LEU A 43 3.46 5.03 3.56
N ALA A 44 3.34 4.34 2.43
CA ALA A 44 4.22 3.21 2.13
C ALA A 44 5.68 3.64 2.04
N ARG A 45 5.96 4.79 1.43
CA ARG A 45 7.33 5.33 1.33
C ARG A 45 7.89 5.67 2.71
N ARG A 46 7.09 6.28 3.58
CA ARG A 46 7.51 6.63 4.94
C ARG A 46 7.77 5.39 5.78
N ILE A 47 6.90 4.38 5.66
CA ILE A 47 7.09 3.12 6.38
C ILE A 47 8.36 2.42 5.89
N ARG A 48 8.57 2.37 4.58
CA ARG A 48 9.79 1.79 4.00
C ARG A 48 11.04 2.49 4.54
N GLY A 49 11.05 3.83 4.53
CA GLY A 49 12.17 4.60 5.05
C GLY A 49 12.43 4.35 6.53
N GLY A 50 11.37 4.28 7.33
CA GLY A 50 11.46 3.97 8.76
C GLY A 50 11.96 2.58 9.04
N ALA A 51 11.76 1.64 8.11
CA ALA A 51 12.24 0.26 8.23
C ALA A 51 13.67 0.07 7.69
N GLY A 52 14.29 1.13 7.18
CA GLY A 52 15.65 1.08 6.65
C GLY A 52 15.76 0.82 5.16
N GLY A 53 14.64 0.85 4.45
CA GLY A 53 14.62 0.66 3.00
C GLY A 53 14.96 1.95 2.23
N SER A 54 15.29 1.78 0.97
CA SER A 54 15.63 2.88 0.07
C SER A 54 14.71 2.89 -1.15
N ASP A 55 14.90 3.89 -2.02
CA ASP A 55 14.05 4.11 -3.20
C ASP A 55 14.36 3.17 -4.38
N ASP A 56 14.72 1.93 -4.10
CA ASP A 56 14.98 0.95 -5.15
C ASP A 56 13.66 0.50 -5.78
N ASP A 57 13.57 0.63 -7.09
CA ASP A 57 12.41 0.16 -7.83
C ASP A 57 12.49 -1.36 -7.99
N GLU A 58 11.44 -2.05 -7.63
CA GLU A 58 11.33 -3.49 -7.83
C GLU A 58 10.17 -3.78 -8.77
N GLU A 59 10.32 -4.81 -9.58
CA GLU A 59 9.24 -5.24 -10.43
C GLU A 59 8.14 -5.90 -9.61
N LEU A 60 6.91 -5.57 -9.94
CA LEU A 60 5.75 -6.18 -9.31
C LEU A 60 5.60 -7.61 -9.83
N SER A 61 5.58 -8.58 -8.91
CA SER A 61 5.33 -9.99 -9.25
C SER A 61 3.86 -10.19 -9.59
N ASP A 62 3.59 -10.86 -10.71
CA ASP A 62 2.23 -11.15 -11.17
C ASP A 62 1.31 -9.92 -11.13
N PRO A 63 1.62 -8.87 -11.90
CA PRO A 63 0.77 -7.67 -11.86
C PRO A 63 -0.65 -8.01 -12.28
N PRO A 64 -1.67 -7.61 -11.47
CA PRO A 64 -3.06 -7.89 -11.81
C PRO A 64 -3.47 -7.26 -13.13
N GLY A 65 -4.21 -8.00 -13.94
CA GLY A 65 -4.67 -7.52 -15.24
C GLY A 65 -5.88 -6.60 -15.17
N GLN A 66 -6.56 -6.55 -14.03
CA GLN A 66 -7.77 -5.75 -13.85
C GLN A 66 -7.67 -4.89 -12.59
N VAL A 67 -8.33 -3.74 -12.64
CA VAL A 67 -8.32 -2.78 -11.53
C VAL A 67 -8.91 -3.40 -10.27
N GLU A 68 -10.00 -4.13 -10.37
CA GLU A 68 -10.64 -4.76 -9.20
C GLU A 68 -9.67 -5.68 -8.45
N GLY A 69 -8.97 -6.55 -9.18
CA GLY A 69 -7.97 -7.43 -8.59
C GLY A 69 -6.81 -6.68 -7.96
N ALA A 70 -6.39 -5.60 -8.61
CA ALA A 70 -5.30 -4.76 -8.10
C ALA A 70 -5.71 -4.04 -6.81
N VAL A 71 -6.92 -3.50 -6.75
CA VAL A 71 -7.43 -2.82 -5.56
C VAL A 71 -7.60 -3.80 -4.40
N SER A 72 -8.14 -4.99 -4.67
CA SER A 72 -8.28 -6.04 -3.66
C SER A 72 -6.92 -6.46 -3.10
N ARG A 73 -5.95 -6.65 -3.98
CA ARG A 73 -4.58 -7.00 -3.56
C ARG A 73 -3.95 -5.89 -2.71
N LEU A 74 -4.18 -4.62 -3.08
CA LEU A 74 -3.66 -3.48 -2.32
C LEU A 74 -4.24 -3.44 -0.91
N ALA A 75 -5.54 -3.64 -0.76
CA ALA A 75 -6.17 -3.68 0.56
C ALA A 75 -5.60 -4.81 1.42
N LYS A 76 -5.40 -5.99 0.83
CA LYS A 76 -4.79 -7.12 1.53
C LYS A 76 -3.35 -6.82 1.95
N LEU A 77 -2.57 -6.22 1.04
CA LEU A 77 -1.18 -5.85 1.34
C LEU A 77 -1.08 -4.83 2.47
N ALA A 78 -2.01 -3.88 2.54
CA ALA A 78 -2.04 -2.92 3.64
C ALA A 78 -2.23 -3.64 4.98
N GLY A 79 -3.12 -4.63 5.03
CA GLY A 79 -3.32 -5.45 6.23
C GLY A 79 -2.07 -6.25 6.59
N ASP A 80 -1.42 -6.86 5.60
CA ASP A 80 -0.18 -7.61 5.80
C ASP A 80 0.94 -6.69 6.30
N LEU A 81 1.03 -5.48 5.75
CA LEU A 81 2.03 -4.50 6.19
C LEU A 81 1.80 -4.10 7.64
N LYS A 82 0.56 -3.82 8.00
CA LYS A 82 0.21 -3.49 9.40
C LYS A 82 0.63 -4.61 10.34
N GLU A 83 0.35 -5.85 9.99
CA GLU A 83 0.73 -7.01 10.79
C GLU A 83 2.25 -7.09 10.94
N SER A 84 2.99 -6.93 9.84
CA SER A 84 4.45 -6.96 9.87
C SER A 84 5.04 -5.86 10.75
N VAL A 85 4.51 -4.63 10.61
CA VAL A 85 4.96 -3.49 11.43
C VAL A 85 4.66 -3.73 12.91
N SER A 86 3.48 -4.23 13.23
CA SER A 86 3.06 -4.45 14.62
C SER A 86 3.91 -5.52 15.32
N LYS A 87 4.38 -6.52 14.57
CA LYS A 87 5.19 -7.61 15.12
C LYS A 87 6.68 -7.31 15.14
N THR A 88 7.11 -6.27 14.45
CA THR A 88 8.54 -5.96 14.32
C THR A 88 9.03 -5.15 15.51
N SER A 89 10.17 -5.59 16.10
CA SER A 89 10.85 -4.80 17.12
C SER A 89 11.43 -3.54 16.47
N ARG A 90 11.35 -2.41 17.17
CA ARG A 90 11.92 -1.14 16.71
C ARG A 90 13.44 -1.18 16.52
N LEU A 91 14.10 -2.21 17.08
CA LEU A 91 15.55 -2.37 17.00
C LEU A 91 15.99 -3.24 15.82
N VAL A 92 15.03 -3.77 15.06
CA VAL A 92 15.31 -4.69 13.97
C VAL A 92 14.84 -4.08 12.65
N ILE A 93 15.73 -4.05 11.67
CA ILE A 93 15.36 -3.72 10.30
C ILE A 93 14.56 -4.88 9.75
N SER A 94 13.34 -4.62 9.31
CA SER A 94 12.46 -5.68 8.86
C SER A 94 12.44 -5.77 7.33
N ALA A 95 13.03 -6.82 6.81
CA ALA A 95 12.97 -7.12 5.38
C ALA A 95 11.51 -7.27 4.92
N ASN A 96 10.66 -7.86 5.75
CA ASN A 96 9.23 -8.02 5.42
C ASN A 96 8.52 -6.69 5.27
N VAL A 97 8.79 -5.73 6.17
CA VAL A 97 8.19 -4.40 6.08
C VAL A 97 8.65 -3.70 4.81
N ILE A 98 9.95 -3.78 4.50
CA ILE A 98 10.51 -3.17 3.30
C ILE A 98 9.90 -3.78 2.04
N GLU A 99 9.84 -5.11 1.97
CA GLU A 99 9.28 -5.82 0.81
C GLU A 99 7.81 -5.47 0.58
N ARG A 100 7.02 -5.49 1.63
CA ARG A 100 5.58 -5.18 1.51
C ARG A 100 5.34 -3.73 1.15
N SER A 101 6.16 -2.82 1.69
CA SER A 101 6.07 -1.40 1.34
C SER A 101 6.40 -1.19 -0.14
N ASN A 102 7.45 -1.83 -0.64
CA ASN A 102 7.83 -1.76 -2.05
C ASN A 102 6.72 -2.34 -2.94
N GLU A 103 6.17 -3.47 -2.54
CA GLU A 103 5.09 -4.10 -3.31
C GLU A 103 3.86 -3.19 -3.38
N MET A 104 3.51 -2.54 -2.27
CA MET A 104 2.41 -1.56 -2.26
C MET A 104 2.68 -0.39 -3.20
N ILE A 105 3.90 0.17 -3.16
CA ILE A 105 4.26 1.30 -4.02
C ILE A 105 4.14 0.91 -5.50
N GLU A 106 4.67 -0.23 -5.88
CA GLU A 106 4.61 -0.70 -7.26
C GLU A 106 3.18 -1.04 -7.69
N LEU A 107 2.40 -1.62 -6.78
CA LEU A 107 1.00 -1.92 -7.06
C LEU A 107 0.18 -0.64 -7.25
N ILE A 108 0.43 0.39 -6.44
CA ILE A 108 -0.23 1.70 -6.59
C ILE A 108 0.11 2.31 -7.95
N ARG A 109 1.39 2.25 -8.35
CA ARG A 109 1.81 2.72 -9.66
C ARG A 109 1.11 1.95 -10.79
N HIS A 110 0.99 0.64 -10.61
CA HIS A 110 0.29 -0.21 -11.57
C HIS A 110 -1.18 0.17 -11.68
N ILE A 111 -1.87 0.39 -10.55
CA ILE A 111 -3.27 0.83 -10.54
C ILE A 111 -3.42 2.16 -11.28
N ARG A 112 -2.50 3.09 -11.03
CA ARG A 112 -2.55 4.41 -11.67
C ARG A 112 -2.23 4.36 -13.16
N SER A 113 -1.65 3.27 -13.64
CA SER A 113 -1.36 3.08 -15.06
C SER A 113 -2.58 2.60 -15.86
N PHE A 114 -3.61 2.07 -15.21
CA PHE A 114 -4.82 1.68 -15.89
C PHE A 114 -5.53 2.90 -16.46
N LYS A 115 -6.00 2.76 -17.70
CA LYS A 115 -6.77 3.85 -18.32
C LYS A 115 -8.16 3.90 -17.69
N GLN A 116 -8.56 5.09 -17.28
CA GLN A 116 -9.90 5.33 -16.79
C GLN A 116 -10.81 5.61 -17.98
N PRO A 117 -12.01 5.02 -18.03
CA PRO A 117 -12.96 5.35 -19.09
C PRO A 117 -13.49 6.77 -18.95
#